data_67769e360438aa94f6aecbb9b4675dfc
#
_entry.id   67769e360438aa94f6aecbb9b4675dfc
#
_cell.length_a   1.000
_cell.length_b   1.000
_cell.length_c   1.000
_cell.angle_alpha   90.00
_cell.angle_beta   90.00
_cell.angle_gamma   90.00
#
_symmetry.space_group_name_H-M   'P 1'
#
loop_
_entity.id
_entity.type
_entity.pdbx_description
1 polymer ?
#
loop_
_entity_poly.entity_id
_entity_poly.type
_entity_poly.pdbx_seq_one_letter_code
_entity_poly.pdbx_strand_id
1 'polypeptide(L)'
;SSLVGSEMCIRDRKVRTKMPNHAEQLAQELNLSLKNVQGAIDLIDAGNTIPFIARYRKEATGSMDDQVLRNLGDRLEYLRGLDKRKEEVTGSIEAQNAMTPELQAALAGAKTLAEVEDIYRPYKPKRKTRASIARARGLQPLADATLKQDADFDPQTAANDYLNEEVPDAAAALAGAQDIIAETIS
;
A
#
# COMPACT_ATOMS: atom_id res chain seq x y z
N SER A 1 -20.19 -29.28 34.01
CA SER A 1 -20.70 -28.01 33.47
C SER A 1 -19.69 -26.88 33.65
N SER A 2 -18.51 -26.95 33.06
CA SER A 2 -17.56 -25.84 33.03
C SER A 2 -16.59 -25.96 31.85
N LEU A 3 -17.11 -26.10 30.63
CA LEU A 3 -16.31 -26.20 29.40
C LEU A 3 -16.61 -25.10 28.37
N VAL A 4 -17.12 -23.94 28.79
CA VAL A 4 -17.47 -22.84 27.90
C VAL A 4 -16.42 -21.70 27.92
N GLY A 5 -15.30 -21.90 28.64
CA GLY A 5 -14.27 -20.87 28.86
C GLY A 5 -13.05 -20.93 27.95
N SER A 6 -12.85 -21.96 27.15
CA SER A 6 -11.56 -22.14 26.44
C SER A 6 -11.59 -21.93 24.90
N GLU A 7 -12.74 -21.68 24.30
CA GLU A 7 -12.83 -21.48 22.85
C GLU A 7 -12.74 -20.02 22.40
N MET A 8 -12.81 -19.06 23.31
CA MET A 8 -12.73 -17.63 22.97
C MET A 8 -11.29 -17.07 22.84
N CYS A 9 -10.28 -17.85 23.24
CA CYS A 9 -8.88 -17.38 23.18
C CYS A 9 -8.11 -17.75 21.90
N ILE A 10 -8.72 -18.45 20.95
CA ILE A 10 -8.02 -18.89 19.71
C ILE A 10 -8.25 -17.94 18.55
N ARG A 11 -9.19 -17.00 18.64
CA ARG A 11 -9.53 -16.09 17.54
C ARG A 11 -8.66 -14.83 17.43
N ASP A 12 -7.84 -14.53 18.43
CA ASP A 12 -6.98 -13.34 18.43
C ASP A 12 -5.47 -13.65 18.35
N ARG A 13 -5.10 -14.87 17.98
CA ARG A 13 -3.78 -15.08 17.43
C ARG A 13 -3.77 -14.65 15.97
N LYS A 14 -3.99 -13.33 15.70
CA LYS A 14 -3.32 -12.71 14.58
C LYS A 14 -1.88 -13.20 14.68
N VAL A 15 -1.47 -14.02 13.72
CA VAL A 15 -0.07 -14.34 13.50
C VAL A 15 0.60 -12.98 13.30
N ARG A 16 1.05 -12.39 14.41
CA ARG A 16 2.06 -11.34 14.36
C ARG A 16 3.24 -12.06 13.73
N THR A 17 3.32 -11.98 12.42
CA THR A 17 4.55 -12.23 11.70
C THR A 17 5.58 -11.42 12.47
N LYS A 18 6.49 -12.11 13.16
CA LYS A 18 7.50 -11.49 14.01
C LYS A 18 8.30 -10.58 13.08
N MET A 19 7.89 -9.30 13.01
CA MET A 19 8.63 -8.30 12.27
C MET A 19 10.07 -8.38 12.76
N PRO A 20 11.07 -8.44 11.89
CA PRO A 20 12.45 -8.44 12.33
C PRO A 20 12.61 -7.23 13.26
N ASN A 21 13.16 -7.50 14.44
CA ASN A 21 13.37 -6.44 15.41
C ASN A 21 14.32 -5.42 14.76
N HIS A 22 13.82 -4.23 14.44
CA HIS A 22 14.62 -3.19 13.78
C HIS A 22 15.96 -2.96 14.51
N ALA A 23 15.95 -3.11 15.84
CA ALA A 23 17.15 -3.01 16.64
C ALA A 23 18.21 -4.07 16.28
N GLU A 24 17.79 -5.32 16.04
CA GLU A 24 18.70 -6.40 15.62
C GLU A 24 19.28 -6.14 14.23
N GLN A 25 18.44 -5.71 13.29
CA GLN A 25 18.88 -5.38 11.95
C GLN A 25 19.86 -4.20 11.93
N LEU A 26 19.53 -3.12 12.65
CA LEU A 26 20.37 -1.94 12.76
C LEU A 26 21.70 -2.24 13.48
N ALA A 27 21.65 -3.09 14.51
CA ALA A 27 22.85 -3.52 15.21
C ALA A 27 23.82 -4.27 14.29
N GLN A 28 23.30 -5.12 13.42
CA GLN A 28 24.12 -5.84 12.42
C GLN A 28 24.63 -4.92 11.32
N GLU A 29 23.77 -4.06 10.76
CA GLU A 29 24.14 -3.14 9.67
C GLU A 29 25.21 -2.12 10.09
N LEU A 30 25.06 -1.58 11.30
CA LEU A 30 25.97 -0.55 11.83
C LEU A 30 27.10 -1.13 12.70
N ASN A 31 27.15 -2.45 12.86
CA ASN A 31 28.13 -3.15 13.70
C ASN A 31 28.16 -2.60 15.14
N LEU A 32 26.98 -2.41 15.71
CA LEU A 32 26.75 -1.87 17.03
C LEU A 32 26.17 -2.91 17.99
N SER A 33 26.32 -2.69 19.30
CA SER A 33 25.67 -3.53 20.30
C SER A 33 24.14 -3.36 20.25
N LEU A 34 23.40 -4.48 20.24
CA LEU A 34 21.94 -4.49 20.27
C LEU A 34 21.37 -3.64 21.42
N LYS A 35 21.98 -3.73 22.60
CA LYS A 35 21.59 -2.96 23.79
C LYS A 35 21.68 -1.45 23.55
N ASN A 36 22.74 -1.01 22.93
CA ASN A 36 22.98 0.42 22.64
C ASN A 36 22.04 0.93 21.54
N VAL A 37 21.79 0.12 20.53
CA VAL A 37 20.82 0.44 19.46
C VAL A 37 19.41 0.52 20.04
N GLN A 38 19.00 -0.41 20.89
CA GLN A 38 17.70 -0.36 21.54
C GLN A 38 17.56 0.89 22.41
N GLY A 39 18.58 1.22 23.22
CA GLY A 39 18.58 2.45 24.01
C GLY A 39 18.47 3.72 23.18
N ALA A 40 19.14 3.76 22.01
CA ALA A 40 19.02 4.88 21.08
C ALA A 40 17.61 4.98 20.49
N ILE A 41 17.03 3.86 20.07
CA ILE A 41 15.66 3.80 19.54
C ILE A 41 14.64 4.28 20.59
N ASP A 42 14.74 3.79 21.81
CA ASP A 42 13.83 4.17 22.92
C ASP A 42 13.90 5.68 23.20
N LEU A 43 15.08 6.27 23.13
CA LEU A 43 15.25 7.72 23.32
C LEU A 43 14.72 8.55 22.15
N ILE A 44 14.88 8.06 20.90
CA ILE A 44 14.29 8.69 19.71
C ILE A 44 12.76 8.63 19.80
N ASP A 45 12.20 7.50 20.19
CA ASP A 45 10.76 7.30 20.34
C ASP A 45 10.16 8.13 21.48
N ALA A 46 10.96 8.43 22.50
CA ALA A 46 10.58 9.37 23.57
C ALA A 46 10.61 10.86 23.12
N GLY A 47 10.92 11.12 21.84
CA GLY A 47 10.94 12.48 21.28
C GLY A 47 12.21 13.27 21.53
N ASN A 48 13.30 12.62 21.98
CA ASN A 48 14.56 13.30 22.17
C ASN A 48 15.26 13.57 20.83
N THR A 49 15.87 14.74 20.74
CA THR A 49 16.67 15.07 19.55
C THR A 49 18.02 14.35 19.55
N ILE A 50 18.54 14.05 18.36
CA ILE A 50 19.82 13.36 18.21
C ILE A 50 20.97 14.10 18.92
N PRO A 51 21.12 15.44 18.81
CA PRO A 51 22.15 16.18 19.55
C PRO A 51 22.00 16.07 21.07
N PHE A 52 20.77 16.01 21.57
CA PHE A 52 20.51 15.80 22.99
C PHE A 52 20.95 14.42 23.45
N ILE A 53 20.61 13.38 22.69
CA ILE A 53 21.01 11.99 22.98
C ILE A 53 22.53 11.85 22.98
N ALA A 54 23.20 12.37 21.96
CA ALA A 54 24.66 12.33 21.82
C ALA A 54 25.38 13.03 22.99
N ARG A 55 24.80 14.10 23.53
CA ARG A 55 25.43 14.90 24.58
C ARG A 55 25.09 14.44 25.99
N TYR A 56 23.86 14.03 26.23
CA TYR A 56 23.35 13.81 27.59
C TYR A 56 22.95 12.35 27.89
N ARG A 57 22.93 11.46 26.91
CA ARG A 57 22.51 10.06 27.08
C ARG A 57 23.53 9.05 26.56
N LYS A 58 24.80 9.35 26.74
CA LYS A 58 25.91 8.50 26.31
C LYS A 58 25.88 7.11 26.94
N GLU A 59 25.43 7.01 28.18
CA GLU A 59 25.32 5.75 28.90
C GLU A 59 24.30 4.79 28.27
N ALA A 60 23.19 5.31 27.74
CA ALA A 60 22.16 4.50 27.12
C ALA A 60 22.53 4.07 25.69
N THR A 61 23.37 4.84 25.00
CA THR A 61 23.76 4.61 23.61
C THR A 61 25.17 4.03 23.47
N GLY A 62 25.88 3.78 24.59
CA GLY A 62 27.24 3.29 24.54
C GLY A 62 28.23 4.28 23.93
N SER A 63 28.02 5.57 24.18
CA SER A 63 28.86 6.68 23.66
C SER A 63 28.84 6.80 22.14
N MET A 64 27.71 6.49 21.49
CA MET A 64 27.56 6.73 20.05
C MET A 64 27.79 8.21 19.73
N ASP A 65 28.53 8.46 18.67
CA ASP A 65 28.74 9.79 18.13
C ASP A 65 27.46 10.32 17.44
N ASP A 66 27.34 11.63 17.32
CA ASP A 66 26.24 12.32 16.66
C ASP A 66 26.00 11.79 15.23
N GLN A 67 27.07 11.53 14.49
CA GLN A 67 26.99 10.99 13.13
C GLN A 67 26.41 9.57 13.11
N VAL A 68 26.82 8.71 14.04
CA VAL A 68 26.30 7.33 14.16
C VAL A 68 24.84 7.35 14.56
N LEU A 69 24.43 8.23 15.48
CA LEU A 69 23.05 8.39 15.90
C LEU A 69 22.15 8.93 14.77
N ARG A 70 22.65 9.83 13.93
CA ARG A 70 21.92 10.29 12.73
C ARG A 70 21.72 9.16 11.75
N ASN A 71 22.75 8.42 11.41
CA ASN A 71 22.68 7.28 10.51
C ASN A 71 21.69 6.22 11.04
N LEU A 72 21.70 5.98 12.35
CA LEU A 72 20.78 5.07 13.01
C LEU A 72 19.33 5.58 12.90
N GLY A 73 19.11 6.87 13.16
CA GLY A 73 17.80 7.50 13.07
C GLY A 73 17.22 7.45 11.65
N ASP A 74 18.01 7.84 10.64
CA ASP A 74 17.61 7.83 9.23
C ASP A 74 17.30 6.39 8.75
N ARG A 75 18.14 5.45 9.18
CA ARG A 75 17.92 4.04 8.82
C ARG A 75 16.71 3.43 9.51
N LEU A 76 16.47 3.80 10.76
CA LEU A 76 15.26 3.38 11.51
C LEU A 76 13.99 3.91 10.84
N GLU A 77 13.98 5.17 10.45
CA GLU A 77 12.86 5.77 9.73
C GLU A 77 12.60 5.09 8.39
N TYR A 78 13.67 4.77 7.65
CA TYR A 78 13.56 4.00 6.41
C TYR A 78 12.94 2.62 6.64
N LEU A 79 13.39 1.86 7.65
CA LEU A 79 12.86 0.53 7.97
C LEU A 79 11.39 0.59 8.40
N ARG A 80 11.02 1.58 9.19
CA ARG A 80 9.61 1.82 9.58
C ARG A 80 8.75 2.16 8.37
N GLY A 81 9.25 2.99 7.47
CA GLY A 81 8.59 3.30 6.20
C GLY A 81 8.41 2.08 5.31
N LEU A 82 9.42 1.22 5.25
CA LEU A 82 9.38 -0.05 4.53
C LEU A 82 8.30 -0.99 5.09
N ASP A 83 8.24 -1.17 6.41
CA ASP A 83 7.24 -2.03 7.04
C ASP A 83 5.83 -1.50 6.85
N LYS A 84 5.63 -0.20 7.03
CA LYS A 84 4.35 0.45 6.74
C LYS A 84 3.92 0.20 5.29
N ARG A 85 4.85 0.33 4.34
CA ARG A 85 4.57 0.07 2.93
C ARG A 85 4.22 -1.39 2.66
N LYS A 86 4.90 -2.32 3.31
CA LYS A 86 4.56 -3.75 3.25
C LYS A 86 3.14 -4.02 3.75
N GLU A 87 2.75 -3.42 4.87
CA GLU A 87 1.40 -3.55 5.41
C GLU A 87 0.33 -2.98 4.46
N GLU A 88 0.57 -1.79 3.88
CA GLU A 88 -0.33 -1.18 2.90
C GLU A 88 -0.51 -2.06 1.66
N VAL A 89 0.58 -2.59 1.12
CA VAL A 89 0.58 -3.49 -0.03
C VAL A 89 -0.13 -4.80 0.29
N THR A 90 0.17 -5.39 1.44
CA THR A 90 -0.50 -6.60 1.93
C THR A 90 -2.00 -6.39 2.03
N GLY A 91 -2.44 -5.34 2.69
CA GLY A 91 -3.87 -5.00 2.80
C GLY A 91 -4.54 -4.75 1.45
N SER A 92 -3.84 -4.12 0.51
CA SER A 92 -4.37 -3.88 -0.84
C SER A 92 -4.54 -5.17 -1.65
N ILE A 93 -3.61 -6.12 -1.52
CA ILE A 93 -3.67 -7.41 -2.20
C ILE A 93 -4.72 -8.33 -1.54
N GLU A 94 -4.82 -8.31 -0.20
CA GLU A 94 -5.86 -9.03 0.54
C GLU A 94 -7.26 -8.54 0.17
N ALA A 95 -7.46 -7.24 0.02
CA ALA A 95 -8.73 -6.65 -0.41
C ALA A 95 -9.15 -7.10 -1.83
N GLN A 96 -8.20 -7.51 -2.66
CA GLN A 96 -8.45 -8.07 -4.00
C GLN A 96 -8.60 -9.60 -3.98
N ASN A 97 -8.53 -10.24 -2.81
CA ASN A 97 -8.48 -11.70 -2.64
C ASN A 97 -7.38 -12.37 -3.47
N ALA A 98 -6.29 -11.66 -3.73
CA ALA A 98 -5.16 -12.13 -4.53
C ALA A 98 -3.96 -12.55 -3.66
N MET A 99 -4.09 -12.51 -2.33
CA MET A 99 -3.02 -12.89 -1.42
C MET A 99 -2.75 -14.38 -1.47
N THR A 100 -1.50 -14.75 -1.73
CA THR A 100 -1.01 -16.13 -1.68
C THR A 100 0.06 -16.28 -0.60
N PRO A 101 0.27 -17.49 -0.04
CA PRO A 101 1.34 -17.73 0.92
C PRO A 101 2.74 -17.40 0.37
N GLU A 102 2.96 -17.65 -0.91
CA GLU A 102 4.21 -17.33 -1.61
C GLU A 102 4.43 -15.81 -1.70
N LEU A 103 3.38 -15.07 -2.01
CA LEU A 103 3.40 -13.61 -2.10
C LEU A 103 3.65 -12.98 -0.72
N GLN A 104 3.02 -13.51 0.31
CA GLN A 104 3.24 -13.08 1.69
C GLN A 104 4.69 -13.33 2.13
N ALA A 105 5.26 -14.48 1.79
CA ALA A 105 6.66 -14.79 2.06
C ALA A 105 7.61 -13.86 1.28
N ALA A 106 7.31 -13.55 0.02
CA ALA A 106 8.09 -12.62 -0.79
C ALA A 106 8.06 -11.20 -0.21
N LEU A 107 6.89 -10.70 0.20
CA LEU A 107 6.75 -9.39 0.86
C LEU A 107 7.50 -9.35 2.20
N ALA A 108 7.40 -10.40 3.01
CA ALA A 108 8.12 -10.50 4.27
C ALA A 108 9.65 -10.51 4.05
N GLY A 109 10.13 -11.18 3.00
CA GLY A 109 11.54 -11.26 2.63
C GLY A 109 12.11 -10.01 1.97
N ALA A 110 11.26 -9.13 1.44
CA ALA A 110 11.70 -7.89 0.78
C ALA A 110 12.46 -6.98 1.76
N LYS A 111 13.66 -6.56 1.36
CA LYS A 111 14.55 -5.72 2.17
C LYS A 111 14.55 -4.26 1.73
N THR A 112 14.00 -3.99 0.56
CA THR A 112 13.96 -2.64 -0.02
C THR A 112 12.56 -2.28 -0.49
N LEU A 113 12.28 -0.96 -0.54
CA LEU A 113 11.03 -0.45 -1.11
C LEU A 113 10.86 -0.85 -2.58
N ALA A 114 11.95 -0.91 -3.34
CA ALA A 114 11.92 -1.33 -4.74
C ALA A 114 11.40 -2.76 -4.90
N GLU A 115 11.89 -3.70 -4.07
CA GLU A 115 11.41 -5.08 -4.07
C GLU A 115 9.92 -5.18 -3.73
N VAL A 116 9.45 -4.41 -2.75
CA VAL A 116 8.02 -4.35 -2.39
C VAL A 116 7.18 -3.82 -3.55
N GLU A 117 7.63 -2.75 -4.21
CA GLU A 117 6.93 -2.19 -5.37
C GLU A 117 6.93 -3.13 -6.58
N ASP A 118 8.01 -3.87 -6.82
CA ASP A 118 8.08 -4.86 -7.90
C ASP A 118 7.10 -6.02 -7.67
N ILE A 119 7.00 -6.50 -6.44
CA ILE A 119 6.02 -7.52 -6.04
C ILE A 119 4.59 -6.99 -6.18
N TYR A 120 4.36 -5.73 -5.82
CA TYR A 120 3.04 -5.10 -5.88
C TYR A 120 2.61 -4.71 -7.30
N ARG A 121 3.55 -4.49 -8.21
CA ARG A 121 3.26 -4.01 -9.58
C ARG A 121 2.15 -4.77 -10.30
N PRO A 122 2.12 -6.14 -10.30
CA PRO A 122 1.04 -6.91 -10.93
C PRO A 122 -0.33 -6.72 -10.25
N TYR A 123 -0.33 -6.42 -8.96
CA TYR A 123 -1.52 -6.30 -8.11
C TYR A 123 -1.95 -4.85 -7.90
N LYS A 124 -1.16 -3.89 -8.39
CA LYS A 124 -1.47 -2.48 -8.27
C LYS A 124 -2.78 -2.19 -9.01
N PRO A 125 -3.83 -1.70 -8.31
CA PRO A 125 -5.07 -1.37 -8.97
C PRO A 125 -4.78 -0.33 -10.04
N LYS A 126 -5.23 -0.62 -11.27
CA LYS A 126 -5.14 0.35 -12.36
C LYS A 126 -5.85 1.62 -11.90
N ARG A 127 -5.19 2.77 -12.08
CA ARG A 127 -5.79 4.06 -11.74
C ARG A 127 -7.15 4.13 -12.44
N LYS A 128 -8.20 4.38 -11.67
CA LYS A 128 -9.54 4.57 -12.24
C LYS A 128 -9.50 5.80 -13.15
N THR A 129 -9.44 5.56 -14.46
CA THR A 129 -9.59 6.61 -15.47
C THR A 129 -11.08 6.87 -15.68
N ARG A 130 -11.44 8.02 -16.24
CA ARG A 130 -12.83 8.33 -16.61
C ARG A 130 -13.37 7.25 -17.53
N ALA A 131 -12.57 6.79 -18.50
CA ALA A 131 -12.92 5.70 -19.39
C ALA A 131 -13.15 4.37 -18.66
N SER A 132 -12.35 4.01 -17.64
CA SER A 132 -12.55 2.80 -16.87
C SER A 132 -13.83 2.83 -16.03
N ILE A 133 -14.19 4.01 -15.52
CA ILE A 133 -15.46 4.24 -14.81
C ILE A 133 -16.63 4.11 -15.79
N ALA A 134 -16.53 4.70 -16.98
CA ALA A 134 -17.56 4.60 -18.00
C ALA A 134 -17.76 3.15 -18.48
N ARG A 135 -16.69 2.37 -18.63
CA ARG A 135 -16.77 0.93 -18.93
C ARG A 135 -17.49 0.16 -17.83
N ALA A 136 -17.18 0.46 -16.56
CA ALA A 136 -17.87 -0.17 -15.42
C ALA A 136 -19.38 0.14 -15.40
N ARG A 137 -19.79 1.29 -15.91
CA ARG A 137 -21.19 1.71 -16.08
C ARG A 137 -21.87 1.08 -17.31
N GLY A 138 -21.17 0.24 -18.07
CA GLY A 138 -21.70 -0.46 -19.22
C GLY A 138 -21.78 0.38 -20.50
N LEU A 139 -21.01 1.47 -20.62
CA LEU A 139 -21.03 2.39 -21.76
C LEU A 139 -20.10 1.98 -22.92
N GLN A 140 -19.38 0.85 -22.79
CA GLN A 140 -18.49 0.37 -23.86
C GLN A 140 -19.23 0.12 -25.18
N PRO A 141 -20.41 -0.56 -25.22
CA PRO A 141 -21.14 -0.76 -26.48
C PRO A 141 -21.58 0.55 -27.16
N LEU A 142 -21.94 1.57 -26.35
CA LEU A 142 -22.29 2.89 -26.85
C LEU A 142 -21.07 3.58 -27.49
N ALA A 143 -19.90 3.49 -26.87
CA ALA A 143 -18.64 3.99 -27.42
C ALA A 143 -18.28 3.29 -28.74
N ASP A 144 -18.41 1.97 -28.80
CA ASP A 144 -18.13 1.17 -29.99
C ASP A 144 -19.09 1.51 -31.15
N ALA A 145 -20.38 1.70 -30.86
CA ALA A 145 -21.39 2.10 -31.85
C ALA A 145 -21.11 3.52 -32.37
N THR A 146 -20.71 4.44 -31.49
CA THR A 146 -20.33 5.81 -31.86
C THR A 146 -19.08 5.83 -32.74
N LEU A 147 -18.10 4.96 -32.47
CA LEU A 147 -16.88 4.85 -33.30
C LEU A 147 -17.15 4.29 -34.70
N LYS A 148 -18.14 3.41 -34.87
CA LYS A 148 -18.51 2.86 -36.19
C LYS A 148 -19.10 3.89 -37.11
N GLN A 149 -19.69 4.98 -36.61
CA GLN A 149 -20.26 6.11 -37.37
C GLN A 149 -21.20 5.64 -38.49
N ASP A 150 -22.09 4.68 -38.20
CA ASP A 150 -23.10 4.26 -39.15
C ASP A 150 -23.99 5.45 -39.56
N ALA A 151 -24.36 5.56 -40.81
CA ALA A 151 -25.04 6.74 -41.35
C ALA A 151 -26.41 7.02 -40.69
N ASP A 152 -27.05 5.98 -40.14
CA ASP A 152 -28.36 6.05 -39.46
C ASP A 152 -28.22 6.04 -37.92
N PHE A 153 -27.02 6.12 -37.37
CA PHE A 153 -26.77 6.07 -35.93
C PHE A 153 -26.99 7.47 -35.31
N ASP A 154 -28.01 7.57 -34.45
CA ASP A 154 -28.23 8.74 -33.61
C ASP A 154 -27.68 8.48 -32.19
N PRO A 155 -26.56 9.14 -31.81
CA PRO A 155 -25.95 8.95 -30.50
C PRO A 155 -26.88 9.27 -29.32
N GLN A 156 -27.76 10.26 -29.47
CA GLN A 156 -28.66 10.68 -28.41
C GLN A 156 -29.75 9.65 -28.15
N THR A 157 -30.31 9.12 -29.23
CA THR A 157 -31.34 8.05 -29.11
C THR A 157 -30.71 6.78 -28.55
N ALA A 158 -29.54 6.38 -29.02
CA ALA A 158 -28.81 5.23 -28.52
C ALA A 158 -28.41 5.37 -27.05
N ALA A 159 -28.04 6.55 -26.59
CA ALA A 159 -27.67 6.81 -25.21
C ALA A 159 -28.80 6.54 -24.21
N ASN A 160 -30.06 6.67 -24.64
CA ASN A 160 -31.21 6.39 -23.77
C ASN A 160 -31.33 4.90 -23.36
N ASP A 161 -30.79 3.99 -24.14
CA ASP A 161 -30.77 2.56 -23.86
C ASP A 161 -29.78 2.15 -22.75
N TYR A 162 -28.87 3.07 -22.42
CA TYR A 162 -27.81 2.86 -21.42
C TYR A 162 -28.02 3.64 -20.11
N LEU A 163 -29.20 4.20 -19.92
CA LEU A 163 -29.55 4.88 -18.66
C LEU A 163 -29.71 3.88 -17.51
N ASN A 164 -29.09 4.20 -16.38
CA ASN A 164 -29.18 3.42 -15.15
C ASN A 164 -28.98 4.35 -13.94
N GLU A 165 -28.99 3.80 -12.72
CA GLU A 165 -28.82 4.58 -11.48
C GLU A 165 -27.54 5.41 -11.44
N GLU A 166 -26.47 4.96 -12.14
CA GLU A 166 -25.18 5.66 -12.21
C GLU A 166 -25.07 6.58 -13.43
N VAL A 167 -25.98 6.47 -14.38
CA VAL A 167 -26.03 7.26 -15.62
C VAL A 167 -27.44 7.84 -15.76
N PRO A 168 -27.71 9.00 -15.13
CA PRO A 168 -29.07 9.53 -14.99
C PRO A 168 -29.66 10.11 -16.28
N ASP A 169 -28.83 10.49 -17.24
CA ASP A 169 -29.26 11.12 -18.49
C ASP A 169 -28.38 10.73 -19.69
N ALA A 170 -28.92 10.98 -20.90
CA ALA A 170 -28.22 10.71 -22.16
C ALA A 170 -26.90 11.52 -22.31
N ALA A 171 -26.83 12.70 -21.72
CA ALA A 171 -25.61 13.53 -21.76
C ALA A 171 -24.49 12.87 -20.95
N ALA A 172 -24.79 12.30 -19.79
CA ALA A 172 -23.82 11.55 -18.99
C ALA A 172 -23.37 10.26 -19.70
N ALA A 173 -24.28 9.56 -20.39
CA ALA A 173 -23.94 8.39 -21.19
C ALA A 173 -22.99 8.74 -22.33
N LEU A 174 -23.27 9.81 -23.06
CA LEU A 174 -22.43 10.28 -24.17
C LEU A 174 -21.06 10.78 -23.69
N ALA A 175 -20.99 11.50 -22.57
CA ALA A 175 -19.73 11.93 -21.96
C ALA A 175 -18.86 10.72 -21.58
N GLY A 176 -19.44 9.69 -20.98
CA GLY A 176 -18.74 8.45 -20.68
C GLY A 176 -18.24 7.70 -21.91
N ALA A 177 -19.05 7.64 -22.97
CA ALA A 177 -18.65 7.06 -24.25
C ALA A 177 -17.49 7.85 -24.89
N GLN A 178 -17.51 9.17 -24.83
CA GLN A 178 -16.42 10.02 -25.31
C GLN A 178 -15.12 9.80 -24.54
N ASP A 179 -15.19 9.64 -23.21
CA ASP A 179 -14.01 9.32 -22.40
C ASP A 179 -13.39 7.97 -22.79
N ILE A 180 -14.21 6.96 -23.11
CA ILE A 180 -13.74 5.65 -23.60
C ILE A 180 -13.08 5.80 -24.97
N ILE A 181 -13.70 6.54 -25.88
CA ILE A 181 -13.16 6.79 -27.22
C ILE A 181 -11.82 7.54 -27.15
N ALA A 182 -11.74 8.58 -26.32
CA ALA A 182 -10.52 9.36 -26.14
C ALA A 182 -9.36 8.49 -25.63
N GLU A 183 -9.61 7.57 -24.69
CA GLU A 183 -8.58 6.63 -24.20
C GLU A 183 -8.17 5.62 -25.27
N THR A 184 -9.08 5.24 -26.16
CA THR A 184 -8.80 4.27 -27.25
C THR A 184 -7.92 4.86 -28.35
N ILE A 185 -8.03 6.18 -28.56
CA ILE A 185 -7.30 6.90 -29.62
C ILE A 185 -5.93 7.42 -29.11
N SER A 186 -5.74 7.54 -27.78
CA SER A 186 -4.51 7.99 -27.14
C SER A 186 -3.42 6.94 -27.15
#